data_936d1e437f3e227e0aa592971f426f71
#
_entry.id   936d1e437f3e227e0aa592971f426f71
#
_cell.length_a   1.000
_cell.length_b   1.000
_cell.length_c   1.000
_cell.angle_alpha   90.00
_cell.angle_beta   90.00
_cell.angle_gamma   90.00
#
_symmetry.space_group_name_H-M   'P 1'
#
loop_
_entity.id
_entity.type
_entity.pdbx_description
1 polymer ?
#
loop_
_entity_poly.entity_id
_entity_poly.type
_entity_poly.pdbx_seq_one_letter_code
_entity_poly.pdbx_strand_id
1 'polypeptide(L)'
;MCAGAARQRGRPTPKPTMRILIINYEYPPIGAGGGQASHKIAECLVEMGHVVRVITSRPAQVYTLFGTVCLLLGFGFWIYLMYAKISWGEDISDHGFTLLGTLLLLSGFILHAMGLIWELIMPIRGLKRVEFVHGVEIHRVPVFRQRQDYCSTFEMATFVVSASLYCLSNVREFRPDLVHVFFGIPDGPIGWLIKRIAGLPYIISLRGADVPSDEVKRFSAHYRLLRPIIGRLWRDADALVAVSNGLRSHAEQITPDIPIQVISNAIDLSQFTPPRQRQSDGPVRLLYVGRFTAAKNVETLIDAVALLSEREVGDFELELVGEGAQRSLLERQVAERGLARRVHFSDWVPRDRIADHYRRADIFVTATTWEGMPNTVLEAMACGLPVVGTQAPGLQELVEESVNGYLVPIKDAAALADALALLIDNGYERRRMGRQSRLRVERQFAWEQIAAQYVEVYQRVLEQAAARRMSA
;
A
#
# COMPACT_ATOMS: atom_id res chain seq x y z
N MET A 1 -36.39 2.23 54.65
CA MET A 1 -36.95 2.04 53.32
C MET A 1 -36.43 3.16 52.42
N CYS A 2 -35.46 2.88 51.61
CA CYS A 2 -35.07 3.73 50.46
C CYS A 2 -34.41 2.77 49.46
N ALA A 3 -35.21 2.32 48.50
CA ALA A 3 -34.79 1.50 47.37
C ALA A 3 -34.04 2.35 46.33
N GLY A 4 -32.75 2.09 46.17
CA GLY A 4 -31.94 2.69 45.16
C GLY A 4 -32.28 2.15 43.76
N ALA A 5 -32.82 2.97 42.88
CA ALA A 5 -33.04 2.67 41.50
C ALA A 5 -31.71 2.56 40.76
N ALA A 6 -31.25 1.35 40.51
CA ALA A 6 -30.16 1.05 39.61
C ALA A 6 -30.60 1.42 38.20
N ARG A 7 -30.05 2.53 37.66
CA ARG A 7 -30.18 2.88 36.23
C ARG A 7 -29.54 1.75 35.39
N GLN A 8 -30.39 0.97 34.75
CA GLN A 8 -29.98 0.08 33.65
C GLN A 8 -29.36 0.98 32.55
N ARG A 9 -28.03 0.93 32.44
CA ARG A 9 -27.35 1.45 31.23
C ARG A 9 -27.89 0.61 30.07
N GLY A 10 -28.65 1.27 29.19
CA GLY A 10 -29.18 0.66 27.98
C GLY A 10 -28.07 -0.04 27.22
N ARG A 11 -28.32 -1.30 26.84
CA ARG A 11 -27.46 -2.00 25.87
C ARG A 11 -27.36 -1.14 24.63
N PRO A 12 -26.16 -0.86 24.10
CA PRO A 12 -26.05 -0.13 22.82
C PRO A 12 -26.84 -0.90 21.77
N THR A 13 -27.74 -0.20 21.09
CA THR A 13 -28.48 -0.75 19.95
C THR A 13 -27.47 -1.33 18.96
N PRO A 14 -27.65 -2.57 18.47
CA PRO A 14 -26.74 -3.15 17.50
C PRO A 14 -26.64 -2.23 16.28
N LYS A 15 -25.43 -1.80 15.94
CA LYS A 15 -25.20 -0.98 14.75
C LYS A 15 -25.65 -1.78 13.53
N PRO A 16 -26.28 -1.14 12.53
CA PRO A 16 -26.78 -1.85 11.34
C PRO A 16 -25.61 -2.52 10.62
N THR A 17 -25.79 -3.78 10.25
CA THR A 17 -24.83 -4.53 9.44
C THR A 17 -24.74 -3.88 8.05
N MET A 18 -23.54 -3.48 7.64
CA MET A 18 -23.26 -2.92 6.31
C MET A 18 -22.63 -3.98 5.40
N ARG A 19 -22.93 -3.91 4.10
CA ARG A 19 -22.29 -4.71 3.05
C ARG A 19 -21.29 -3.81 2.32
N ILE A 20 -20.01 -4.07 2.49
CA ILE A 20 -18.92 -3.19 2.04
C ILE A 20 -18.14 -3.88 0.93
N LEU A 21 -18.05 -3.22 -0.23
CA LEU A 21 -17.20 -3.65 -1.33
C LEU A 21 -15.88 -2.88 -1.27
N ILE A 22 -14.79 -3.56 -0.97
CA ILE A 22 -13.43 -3.01 -0.98
C ILE A 22 -12.78 -3.31 -2.32
N ILE A 23 -12.18 -2.30 -2.95
CA ILE A 23 -11.39 -2.44 -4.16
C ILE A 23 -9.97 -2.03 -3.82
N ASN A 24 -9.02 -2.95 -3.99
CA ASN A 24 -7.61 -2.68 -3.77
C ASN A 24 -6.74 -3.49 -4.73
N TYR A 25 -6.04 -2.78 -5.60
CA TYR A 25 -5.07 -3.36 -6.54
C TYR A 25 -3.96 -4.16 -5.83
N GLU A 26 -3.48 -3.67 -4.69
CA GLU A 26 -2.43 -4.25 -3.86
C GLU A 26 -3.02 -4.95 -2.63
N TYR A 27 -3.55 -6.16 -2.77
CA TYR A 27 -4.04 -6.94 -1.63
C TYR A 27 -3.16 -8.18 -1.41
N PRO A 28 -2.93 -8.64 -0.16
CA PRO A 28 -2.08 -9.79 0.10
C PRO A 28 -2.46 -11.05 -0.70
N PRO A 29 -1.49 -11.85 -1.11
CA PRO A 29 -0.04 -11.75 -0.85
C PRO A 29 0.70 -10.81 -1.80
N ILE A 30 0.00 -10.05 -2.63
CA ILE A 30 0.53 -9.10 -3.60
C ILE A 30 0.48 -7.71 -3.00
N GLY A 31 1.58 -6.94 -3.10
CA GLY A 31 1.65 -5.55 -2.66
C GLY A 31 2.32 -5.32 -1.32
N ALA A 32 2.54 -4.03 -1.03
CA ALA A 32 3.23 -3.54 0.15
C ALA A 32 2.26 -3.05 1.25
N GLY A 33 2.61 -1.97 1.94
CA GLY A 33 1.85 -1.46 3.09
C GLY A 33 0.38 -1.14 2.85
N GLY A 34 0.00 -0.66 1.64
CA GLY A 34 -1.40 -0.37 1.29
C GLY A 34 -2.28 -1.62 1.25
N GLY A 35 -1.73 -2.72 0.72
CA GLY A 35 -2.41 -4.02 0.70
C GLY A 35 -2.65 -4.57 2.10
N GLN A 36 -1.66 -4.50 2.97
CA GLN A 36 -1.77 -4.93 4.37
C GLN A 36 -2.83 -4.13 5.14
N ALA A 37 -2.86 -2.81 4.92
CA ALA A 37 -3.84 -1.96 5.59
C ALA A 37 -5.28 -2.31 5.21
N SER A 38 -5.57 -2.50 3.92
CA SER A 38 -6.92 -2.88 3.47
C SER A 38 -7.34 -4.26 3.96
N HIS A 39 -6.39 -5.21 4.02
CA HIS A 39 -6.64 -6.54 4.55
C HIS A 39 -7.06 -6.49 6.03
N LYS A 40 -6.28 -5.82 6.86
CA LYS A 40 -6.59 -5.69 8.31
C LYS A 40 -7.87 -4.89 8.58
N ILE A 41 -8.13 -3.84 7.82
CA ILE A 41 -9.39 -3.11 7.89
C ILE A 41 -10.56 -4.05 7.54
N ALA A 42 -10.44 -4.85 6.47
CA ALA A 42 -11.48 -5.81 6.10
C ALA A 42 -11.76 -6.84 7.21
N GLU A 43 -10.72 -7.39 7.84
CA GLU A 43 -10.85 -8.30 8.98
C GLU A 43 -11.58 -7.63 10.16
N CYS A 44 -11.14 -6.45 10.60
CA CYS A 44 -11.79 -5.72 11.68
C CYS A 44 -13.26 -5.37 11.38
N LEU A 45 -13.59 -5.02 10.14
CA LEU A 45 -14.98 -4.78 9.74
C LEU A 45 -15.84 -6.03 9.85
N VAL A 46 -15.32 -7.20 9.50
CA VAL A 46 -16.01 -8.48 9.68
C VAL A 46 -16.18 -8.81 11.17
N GLU A 47 -15.16 -8.59 11.99
CA GLU A 47 -15.25 -8.75 13.46
C GLU A 47 -16.27 -7.80 14.10
N MET A 48 -16.47 -6.62 13.53
CA MET A 48 -17.52 -5.66 13.91
C MET A 48 -18.92 -6.04 13.40
N GLY A 49 -19.07 -7.17 12.69
CA GLY A 49 -20.34 -7.69 12.20
C GLY A 49 -20.77 -7.17 10.82
N HIS A 50 -19.87 -6.58 10.05
CA HIS A 50 -20.13 -6.17 8.67
C HIS A 50 -19.81 -7.29 7.67
N VAL A 51 -20.44 -7.25 6.48
CA VAL A 51 -20.15 -8.19 5.39
C VAL A 51 -19.21 -7.52 4.41
N VAL A 52 -18.02 -8.09 4.23
CA VAL A 52 -16.96 -7.48 3.41
C VAL A 52 -16.59 -8.40 2.25
N ARG A 53 -16.61 -7.84 1.04
CA ARG A 53 -16.05 -8.46 -0.17
C ARG A 53 -14.91 -7.59 -0.69
N VAL A 54 -13.79 -8.21 -1.05
CA VAL A 54 -12.61 -7.53 -1.60
C VAL A 54 -12.41 -7.94 -3.05
N ILE A 55 -12.25 -6.95 -3.94
CA ILE A 55 -11.82 -7.16 -5.31
C ILE A 55 -10.34 -6.74 -5.43
N THR A 56 -9.52 -7.67 -5.90
CA THR A 56 -8.07 -7.45 -6.02
C THR A 56 -7.48 -8.10 -7.27
N SER A 57 -6.20 -7.86 -7.51
CA SER A 57 -5.48 -8.37 -8.66
C SER A 57 -4.99 -9.81 -8.47
N ARG A 58 -5.00 -10.57 -9.57
CA ARG A 58 -4.28 -11.82 -9.73
C ARG A 58 -3.42 -11.72 -10.99
N PRO A 59 -2.11 -12.03 -10.95
CA PRO A 59 -1.31 -12.06 -12.14
C PRO A 59 -1.93 -13.00 -13.18
N ALA A 60 -2.26 -12.46 -14.35
CA ALA A 60 -2.69 -13.24 -15.50
C ALA A 60 -1.48 -13.59 -16.35
N GLN A 61 -1.55 -14.69 -17.02
CA GLN A 61 -0.46 -15.10 -17.91
C GLN A 61 -0.53 -14.28 -19.20
N VAL A 62 0.49 -13.49 -19.42
CA VAL A 62 0.64 -12.64 -20.61
C VAL A 62 0.51 -13.45 -21.90
N TYR A 63 1.10 -14.64 -21.91
CA TYR A 63 1.15 -15.49 -23.10
C TYR A 63 -0.22 -16.01 -23.53
N THR A 64 -1.07 -16.43 -22.59
CA THR A 64 -2.40 -16.96 -22.90
C THR A 64 -3.32 -15.89 -23.50
N LEU A 65 -3.32 -14.67 -22.93
CA LEU A 65 -4.16 -13.59 -23.45
C LEU A 65 -3.63 -13.07 -24.79
N PHE A 66 -2.32 -12.86 -24.92
CA PHE A 66 -1.71 -12.41 -26.18
C PHE A 66 -1.91 -13.45 -27.27
N GLY A 67 -1.75 -14.74 -26.93
CA GLY A 67 -2.05 -15.86 -27.82
C GLY A 67 -3.52 -15.87 -28.28
N THR A 68 -4.47 -15.62 -27.35
CA THR A 68 -5.90 -15.53 -27.69
C THR A 68 -6.19 -14.34 -28.63
N VAL A 69 -5.59 -13.17 -28.38
CA VAL A 69 -5.73 -12.00 -29.26
C VAL A 69 -5.16 -12.29 -30.65
N CYS A 70 -3.99 -12.90 -30.76
CA CYS A 70 -3.40 -13.30 -32.04
C CYS A 70 -4.26 -14.33 -32.80
N LEU A 71 -4.85 -15.31 -32.06
CA LEU A 71 -5.79 -16.26 -32.64
C LEU A 71 -7.02 -15.56 -33.20
N LEU A 72 -7.64 -14.67 -32.43
CA LEU A 72 -8.83 -13.93 -32.88
C LEU A 72 -8.56 -13.05 -34.09
N LEU A 73 -7.43 -12.32 -34.09
CA LEU A 73 -7.01 -11.50 -35.23
C LEU A 73 -6.71 -12.36 -36.45
N GLY A 74 -5.98 -13.46 -36.29
CA GLY A 74 -5.68 -14.40 -37.37
C GLY A 74 -6.94 -15.02 -37.97
N PHE A 75 -7.89 -15.42 -37.12
CA PHE A 75 -9.17 -15.99 -37.55
C PHE A 75 -10.05 -14.97 -38.27
N GLY A 76 -10.15 -13.73 -37.73
CA GLY A 76 -10.86 -12.63 -38.38
C GLY A 76 -10.27 -12.30 -39.75
N PHE A 77 -8.94 -12.36 -39.87
CA PHE A 77 -8.24 -12.11 -41.11
C PHE A 77 -8.52 -13.21 -42.15
N TRP A 78 -8.55 -14.48 -41.73
CA TRP A 78 -8.93 -15.61 -42.59
C TRP A 78 -10.38 -15.53 -43.08
N ILE A 79 -11.32 -15.13 -42.20
CA ILE A 79 -12.72 -14.89 -42.58
C ILE A 79 -12.80 -13.78 -43.64
N TYR A 80 -12.05 -12.68 -43.44
CA TYR A 80 -11.99 -11.59 -44.41
C TYR A 80 -11.47 -12.06 -45.79
N LEU A 81 -10.39 -12.86 -45.82
CA LEU A 81 -9.84 -13.43 -47.06
C LEU A 81 -10.83 -14.36 -47.77
N MET A 82 -11.52 -15.23 -47.00
CA MET A 82 -12.59 -16.08 -47.53
C MET A 82 -13.73 -15.25 -48.14
N TYR A 83 -14.15 -14.19 -47.47
CA TYR A 83 -15.16 -13.28 -47.97
C TYR A 83 -14.70 -12.59 -49.27
N ALA A 84 -13.47 -12.11 -49.34
CA ALA A 84 -12.88 -11.47 -50.49
C ALA A 84 -12.82 -12.42 -51.71
N LYS A 85 -12.42 -13.68 -51.47
CA LYS A 85 -12.45 -14.73 -52.51
C LYS A 85 -13.83 -14.98 -53.08
N ILE A 86 -14.84 -15.09 -52.21
CA ILE A 86 -16.22 -15.39 -52.63
C ILE A 86 -16.88 -14.19 -53.31
N SER A 87 -16.63 -12.96 -52.83
CA SER A 87 -17.32 -11.77 -53.31
C SER A 87 -16.62 -11.13 -54.49
N TRP A 88 -15.30 -11.22 -54.62
CA TRP A 88 -14.52 -10.50 -55.63
C TRP A 88 -13.75 -11.43 -56.57
N GLY A 89 -13.77 -12.76 -56.30
CA GLY A 89 -13.11 -13.75 -57.17
C GLY A 89 -11.58 -13.67 -57.19
N GLU A 90 -10.99 -12.97 -56.20
CA GLU A 90 -9.53 -12.85 -56.10
C GLU A 90 -8.84 -14.13 -55.72
N ASP A 91 -7.68 -14.40 -56.34
CA ASP A 91 -6.85 -15.56 -55.99
C ASP A 91 -6.03 -15.24 -54.74
N ILE A 92 -6.31 -15.94 -53.67
CA ILE A 92 -5.74 -15.73 -52.33
C ILE A 92 -4.32 -16.30 -52.23
N SER A 93 -3.93 -17.18 -53.13
CA SER A 93 -2.68 -17.98 -53.00
C SER A 93 -1.40 -17.10 -53.12
N ASP A 94 -1.44 -15.99 -53.75
CA ASP A 94 -0.27 -15.12 -54.02
C ASP A 94 -0.17 -13.89 -53.10
N HIS A 95 -1.05 -13.75 -52.14
CA HIS A 95 -1.06 -12.55 -51.27
C HIS A 95 -0.24 -12.77 -50.00
N GLY A 96 0.71 -11.89 -49.72
CA GLY A 96 1.47 -11.84 -48.46
C GLY A 96 0.57 -11.81 -47.20
N PHE A 97 -0.66 -11.38 -47.38
CA PHE A 97 -1.72 -11.40 -46.36
C PHE A 97 -2.12 -12.80 -45.90
N THR A 98 -2.09 -13.84 -46.78
CA THR A 98 -2.38 -15.24 -46.40
C THR A 98 -1.31 -15.76 -45.47
N LEU A 99 -0.05 -15.41 -45.75
CA LEU A 99 1.09 -15.73 -44.90
C LEU A 99 0.97 -15.02 -43.52
N LEU A 100 0.57 -13.74 -43.50
CA LEU A 100 0.38 -12.98 -42.26
C LEU A 100 -0.73 -13.58 -41.39
N GLY A 101 -1.89 -13.91 -41.96
CA GLY A 101 -2.99 -14.56 -41.24
C GLY A 101 -2.60 -15.90 -40.65
N THR A 102 -1.84 -16.71 -41.41
CA THR A 102 -1.34 -18.01 -40.98
C THR A 102 -0.29 -17.84 -39.86
N LEU A 103 0.62 -16.88 -39.96
CA LEU A 103 1.60 -16.57 -38.91
C LEU A 103 0.95 -16.08 -37.63
N LEU A 104 -0.10 -15.26 -37.71
CA LEU A 104 -0.87 -14.83 -36.55
C LEU A 104 -1.58 -15.99 -35.86
N LEU A 105 -2.19 -16.89 -36.63
CA LEU A 105 -2.82 -18.11 -36.07
C LEU A 105 -1.79 -19.05 -35.41
N LEU A 106 -0.65 -19.29 -36.06
CA LEU A 106 0.41 -20.15 -35.52
C LEU A 106 1.05 -19.55 -34.28
N SER A 107 1.39 -18.27 -34.32
CA SER A 107 1.95 -17.57 -33.15
C SER A 107 0.96 -17.52 -32.01
N GLY A 108 -0.33 -17.28 -32.29
CA GLY A 108 -1.40 -17.31 -31.32
C GLY A 108 -1.54 -18.67 -30.64
N PHE A 109 -1.49 -19.73 -31.43
CA PHE A 109 -1.55 -21.11 -30.90
C PHE A 109 -0.33 -21.47 -30.05
N ILE A 110 0.88 -21.12 -30.49
CA ILE A 110 2.12 -21.35 -29.73
C ILE A 110 2.11 -20.59 -28.41
N LEU A 111 1.75 -19.30 -28.43
CA LEU A 111 1.70 -18.47 -27.24
C LEU A 111 0.62 -18.93 -26.26
N HIS A 112 -0.54 -19.40 -26.78
CA HIS A 112 -1.59 -19.95 -25.97
C HIS A 112 -1.17 -21.28 -25.32
N ALA A 113 -0.55 -22.17 -26.09
CA ALA A 113 0.00 -23.44 -25.59
C ALA A 113 1.11 -23.22 -24.56
N MET A 114 2.02 -22.27 -24.80
CA MET A 114 3.05 -21.88 -23.84
C MET A 114 2.45 -21.34 -22.54
N GLY A 115 1.37 -20.55 -22.62
CA GLY A 115 0.62 -20.09 -21.46
C GLY A 115 0.05 -21.24 -20.64
N LEU A 116 -0.58 -22.22 -21.30
CA LEU A 116 -1.13 -23.41 -20.64
C LEU A 116 -0.04 -24.32 -20.03
N ILE A 117 1.08 -24.52 -20.74
CA ILE A 117 2.22 -25.28 -20.23
C ILE A 117 2.84 -24.58 -19.01
N TRP A 118 2.95 -23.25 -19.04
CA TRP A 118 3.43 -22.46 -17.90
C TRP A 118 2.48 -22.59 -16.69
N GLU A 119 1.16 -22.63 -16.90
CA GLU A 119 0.17 -22.90 -15.84
C GLU A 119 0.33 -24.29 -15.19
N LEU A 120 0.73 -25.28 -15.98
CA LEU A 120 0.97 -26.64 -15.49
C LEU A 120 2.32 -26.79 -14.77
N ILE A 121 3.37 -26.09 -15.23
CA ILE A 121 4.75 -26.27 -14.73
C ILE A 121 5.07 -25.32 -13.57
N MET A 122 4.52 -24.10 -13.60
CA MET A 122 4.68 -23.10 -12.54
C MET A 122 3.34 -22.87 -11.86
N PRO A 123 3.01 -23.58 -10.79
CA PRO A 123 1.95 -23.14 -9.92
C PRO A 123 2.40 -21.80 -9.33
N ILE A 124 2.02 -20.69 -9.98
CA ILE A 124 2.12 -19.35 -9.36
C ILE A 124 1.23 -19.45 -8.14
N ARG A 125 1.88 -19.90 -7.06
CA ARG A 125 1.37 -20.06 -5.69
C ARG A 125 -0.15 -19.91 -5.64
N GLY A 126 -0.87 -20.98 -5.92
CA GLY A 126 -2.24 -21.32 -5.56
C GLY A 126 -3.25 -20.22 -5.23
N LEU A 127 -3.12 -19.01 -5.81
CA LEU A 127 -4.08 -17.95 -5.57
C LEU A 127 -5.41 -18.33 -6.21
N LYS A 128 -6.36 -18.74 -5.37
CA LYS A 128 -7.71 -19.05 -5.81
C LYS A 128 -8.37 -17.80 -6.38
N ARG A 129 -9.23 -17.97 -7.38
CA ARG A 129 -10.04 -16.88 -7.93
C ARG A 129 -10.94 -16.27 -6.87
N VAL A 130 -11.51 -17.11 -6.02
CA VAL A 130 -12.32 -16.72 -4.86
C VAL A 130 -11.80 -17.50 -3.66
N GLU A 131 -11.57 -16.82 -2.56
CA GLU A 131 -11.22 -17.43 -1.28
C GLU A 131 -11.84 -16.69 -0.11
N PHE A 132 -11.97 -17.37 1.01
CA PHE A 132 -12.42 -16.80 2.27
C PHE A 132 -11.27 -16.83 3.27
N VAL A 133 -10.89 -15.67 3.78
CA VAL A 133 -9.82 -15.53 4.78
C VAL A 133 -10.38 -14.71 5.94
N HIS A 134 -10.40 -15.27 7.14
CA HIS A 134 -10.92 -14.62 8.35
C HIS A 134 -12.31 -13.98 8.18
N GLY A 135 -13.20 -14.64 7.41
CA GLY A 135 -14.55 -14.14 7.13
C GLY A 135 -14.64 -13.13 5.99
N VAL A 136 -13.53 -12.68 5.45
CA VAL A 136 -13.48 -11.78 4.29
C VAL A 136 -13.55 -12.60 3.01
N GLU A 137 -14.48 -12.25 2.11
CA GLU A 137 -14.61 -12.85 0.79
C GLU A 137 -13.72 -12.11 -0.23
N ILE A 138 -12.68 -12.77 -0.74
CA ILE A 138 -11.67 -12.19 -1.62
C ILE A 138 -11.84 -12.71 -3.05
N HIS A 139 -12.09 -11.81 -3.98
CA HIS A 139 -12.22 -12.09 -5.41
C HIS A 139 -11.02 -11.53 -6.18
N ARG A 140 -10.28 -12.39 -6.88
CA ARG A 140 -9.10 -11.98 -7.64
C ARG A 140 -9.41 -11.92 -9.12
N VAL A 141 -9.27 -10.73 -9.70
CA VAL A 141 -9.43 -10.51 -11.15
C VAL A 141 -8.09 -10.64 -11.88
N PRO A 142 -8.08 -11.14 -13.11
CA PRO A 142 -6.86 -11.30 -13.89
C PRO A 142 -6.26 -9.93 -14.27
N VAL A 143 -4.96 -9.80 -14.11
CA VAL A 143 -4.19 -8.59 -14.44
C VAL A 143 -2.88 -8.97 -15.08
N PHE A 144 -2.44 -8.23 -16.10
CA PHE A 144 -1.09 -8.35 -16.61
C PHE A 144 -0.10 -7.84 -15.57
N ARG A 145 0.58 -8.74 -14.86
CA ARG A 145 1.58 -8.37 -13.86
C ARG A 145 2.84 -9.23 -14.04
N GLN A 146 3.96 -8.57 -14.33
CA GLN A 146 5.24 -9.23 -14.56
C GLN A 146 6.07 -9.37 -13.28
N ARG A 147 5.95 -8.41 -12.34
CA ARG A 147 6.73 -8.38 -11.10
C ARG A 147 5.83 -8.18 -9.89
N GLN A 148 6.22 -8.75 -8.75
CA GLN A 148 5.46 -8.61 -7.50
C GLN A 148 5.70 -7.26 -6.83
N ASP A 149 6.89 -6.71 -6.98
CA ASP A 149 7.40 -5.50 -6.32
C ASP A 149 7.17 -4.20 -7.10
N TYR A 150 6.81 -4.30 -8.38
CA TYR A 150 6.64 -3.17 -9.28
C TYR A 150 5.36 -3.29 -10.11
N CYS A 151 4.67 -2.17 -10.29
CA CYS A 151 3.52 -2.08 -11.18
C CYS A 151 3.74 -0.99 -12.24
N SER A 152 3.54 -1.34 -13.50
CA SER A 152 3.56 -0.43 -14.63
C SER A 152 2.19 0.22 -14.85
N THR A 153 2.15 1.34 -15.59
CA THR A 153 0.89 2.00 -15.97
C THR A 153 -0.04 1.09 -16.77
N PHE A 154 0.54 0.24 -17.61
CA PHE A 154 -0.22 -0.75 -18.38
C PHE A 154 -0.86 -1.81 -17.49
N GLU A 155 -0.14 -2.31 -16.48
CA GLU A 155 -0.67 -3.26 -15.50
C GLU A 155 -1.82 -2.64 -14.69
N MET A 156 -1.69 -1.37 -14.30
CA MET A 156 -2.78 -0.62 -13.64
C MET A 156 -4.02 -0.52 -14.54
N ALA A 157 -3.83 -0.19 -15.82
CA ALA A 157 -4.94 -0.11 -16.79
C ALA A 157 -5.66 -1.45 -16.96
N THR A 158 -4.92 -2.56 -17.05
CA THR A 158 -5.52 -3.90 -17.14
C THR A 158 -6.32 -4.27 -15.90
N PHE A 159 -5.88 -3.84 -14.71
CA PHE A 159 -6.67 -4.01 -13.48
C PHE A 159 -7.97 -3.20 -13.54
N VAL A 160 -7.91 -1.93 -13.92
CA VAL A 160 -9.11 -1.08 -14.03
C VAL A 160 -10.15 -1.74 -14.93
N VAL A 161 -9.74 -2.24 -16.10
CA VAL A 161 -10.66 -2.91 -17.03
C VAL A 161 -11.22 -4.19 -16.44
N SER A 162 -10.37 -5.10 -15.97
CA SER A 162 -10.79 -6.40 -15.43
C SER A 162 -11.68 -6.25 -14.20
N ALA A 163 -11.32 -5.37 -13.25
CA ALA A 163 -12.10 -5.16 -12.04
C ALA A 163 -13.42 -4.44 -12.35
N SER A 164 -13.44 -3.50 -13.30
CA SER A 164 -14.69 -2.86 -13.74
C SER A 164 -15.67 -3.87 -14.32
N LEU A 165 -15.23 -4.70 -15.26
CA LEU A 165 -16.07 -5.74 -15.88
C LEU A 165 -16.59 -6.73 -14.83
N TYR A 166 -15.70 -7.14 -13.92
CA TYR A 166 -16.08 -8.04 -12.83
C TYR A 166 -17.11 -7.40 -11.88
N CYS A 167 -16.90 -6.17 -11.46
CA CYS A 167 -17.81 -5.46 -10.57
C CYS A 167 -19.18 -5.26 -11.22
N LEU A 168 -19.23 -4.85 -12.49
CA LEU A 168 -20.48 -4.63 -13.21
C LEU A 168 -21.34 -5.91 -13.31
N SER A 169 -20.70 -7.07 -13.49
CA SER A 169 -21.42 -8.35 -13.54
C SER A 169 -21.85 -8.87 -12.17
N ASN A 170 -21.12 -8.53 -11.09
CA ASN A 170 -21.32 -9.14 -9.76
C ASN A 170 -21.90 -8.18 -8.70
N VAL A 171 -21.94 -6.87 -8.97
CA VAL A 171 -22.46 -5.88 -8.00
C VAL A 171 -23.90 -6.13 -7.60
N ARG A 172 -24.73 -6.61 -8.53
CA ARG A 172 -26.16 -6.93 -8.28
C ARG A 172 -26.34 -8.16 -7.38
N GLU A 173 -25.41 -9.11 -7.43
CA GLU A 173 -25.42 -10.30 -6.59
C GLU A 173 -25.00 -9.95 -5.16
N PHE A 174 -23.87 -9.27 -5.01
CA PHE A 174 -23.35 -8.89 -3.70
C PHE A 174 -24.20 -7.80 -3.02
N ARG A 175 -24.81 -6.89 -3.78
CA ARG A 175 -25.61 -5.75 -3.31
C ARG A 175 -24.90 -4.95 -2.20
N PRO A 176 -23.75 -4.36 -2.47
CA PRO A 176 -23.06 -3.56 -1.47
C PRO A 176 -23.85 -2.30 -1.14
N ASP A 177 -23.72 -1.81 0.08
CA ASP A 177 -24.26 -0.52 0.52
C ASP A 177 -23.35 0.63 0.08
N LEU A 178 -22.05 0.38 0.06
CA LEU A 178 -21.01 1.33 -0.36
C LEU A 178 -19.79 0.63 -0.96
N VAL A 179 -18.97 1.41 -1.69
CA VAL A 179 -17.70 0.99 -2.26
C VAL A 179 -16.56 1.76 -1.59
N HIS A 180 -15.54 1.07 -1.09
CA HIS A 180 -14.33 1.69 -0.57
C HIS A 180 -13.13 1.33 -1.46
N VAL A 181 -12.55 2.31 -2.12
CA VAL A 181 -11.37 2.14 -2.97
C VAL A 181 -10.11 2.57 -2.22
N PHE A 182 -9.10 1.71 -2.26
CA PHE A 182 -7.78 1.99 -1.66
C PHE A 182 -6.83 2.41 -2.78
N PHE A 183 -6.48 3.63 -2.87
CA PHE A 183 -5.77 4.38 -3.88
C PHE A 183 -6.69 5.17 -4.83
N GLY A 184 -6.34 6.44 -5.01
CA GLY A 184 -7.00 7.30 -5.99
C GLY A 184 -6.84 6.79 -7.42
N ILE A 185 -5.71 6.15 -7.73
CA ILE A 185 -5.39 5.41 -8.96
C ILE A 185 -4.56 4.17 -8.55
N PRO A 186 -4.88 2.98 -9.08
CA PRO A 186 -5.82 2.67 -10.17
C PRO A 186 -7.28 2.45 -9.74
N ASP A 187 -7.60 2.41 -8.46
CA ASP A 187 -8.89 1.91 -7.95
C ASP A 187 -10.04 2.93 -8.10
N GLY A 188 -9.74 4.23 -8.03
CA GLY A 188 -10.72 5.32 -8.11
C GLY A 188 -11.65 5.28 -9.32
N PRO A 189 -11.17 5.05 -10.56
CA PRO A 189 -12.01 4.91 -11.74
C PRO A 189 -13.08 3.82 -11.61
N ILE A 190 -12.78 2.72 -10.91
CA ILE A 190 -13.69 1.60 -10.70
C ILE A 190 -14.84 2.03 -9.76
N GLY A 191 -14.52 2.67 -8.62
CA GLY A 191 -15.50 3.21 -7.69
C GLY A 191 -16.42 4.23 -8.36
N TRP A 192 -15.85 5.14 -9.15
CA TRP A 192 -16.59 6.13 -9.93
C TRP A 192 -17.56 5.47 -10.92
N LEU A 193 -17.11 4.45 -11.66
CA LEU A 193 -17.94 3.73 -12.61
C LEU A 193 -19.11 3.03 -11.93
N ILE A 194 -18.88 2.37 -10.79
CA ILE A 194 -19.93 1.71 -10.00
C ILE A 194 -20.95 2.74 -9.51
N LYS A 195 -20.50 3.91 -9.03
CA LYS A 195 -21.42 5.00 -8.65
C LYS A 195 -22.29 5.45 -9.81
N ARG A 196 -21.72 5.62 -11.01
CA ARG A 196 -22.47 6.06 -12.21
C ARG A 196 -23.49 5.05 -12.70
N ILE A 197 -23.19 3.75 -12.60
CA ILE A 197 -24.07 2.70 -13.15
C ILE A 197 -25.03 2.13 -12.11
N ALA A 198 -24.56 1.93 -10.87
CA ALA A 198 -25.35 1.30 -9.81
C ALA A 198 -25.87 2.30 -8.77
N GLY A 199 -25.51 3.59 -8.83
CA GLY A 199 -25.93 4.61 -7.86
C GLY A 199 -25.36 4.40 -6.46
N LEU A 200 -24.28 3.63 -6.31
CA LEU A 200 -23.68 3.33 -5.01
C LEU A 200 -22.67 4.42 -4.62
N PRO A 201 -22.71 4.88 -3.36
CA PRO A 201 -21.69 5.82 -2.89
C PRO A 201 -20.31 5.16 -2.83
N TYR A 202 -19.26 5.94 -3.08
CA TYR A 202 -17.90 5.45 -2.96
C TYR A 202 -16.97 6.40 -2.21
N ILE A 203 -16.02 5.82 -1.52
CA ILE A 203 -15.01 6.48 -0.68
C ILE A 203 -13.63 6.16 -1.25
N ILE A 204 -12.74 7.13 -1.23
CA ILE A 204 -11.34 6.96 -1.64
C ILE A 204 -10.42 7.13 -0.44
N SER A 205 -9.56 6.12 -0.19
CA SER A 205 -8.43 6.25 0.74
C SER A 205 -7.13 6.49 -0.02
N LEU A 206 -6.58 7.70 0.14
CA LEU A 206 -5.30 8.11 -0.41
C LEU A 206 -4.17 7.54 0.44
N ARG A 207 -3.21 6.87 -0.20
CA ARG A 207 -2.18 6.10 0.52
C ARG A 207 -0.75 6.63 0.36
N GLY A 208 -0.55 7.59 -0.54
CA GLY A 208 0.74 8.26 -0.76
C GLY A 208 1.17 8.28 -2.23
N ALA A 209 1.55 7.14 -2.79
CA ALA A 209 2.03 7.07 -4.18
C ALA A 209 0.97 7.42 -5.24
N ASP A 210 -0.28 7.44 -4.86
CA ASP A 210 -1.46 7.79 -5.67
C ASP A 210 -1.81 9.28 -5.64
N VAL A 211 -1.13 10.07 -4.81
CA VAL A 211 -1.27 11.53 -4.79
C VAL A 211 -0.14 12.15 -5.60
N PRO A 212 -0.44 12.87 -6.69
CA PRO A 212 0.57 13.56 -7.47
C PRO A 212 1.35 14.56 -6.63
N SER A 213 2.67 14.37 -6.56
CA SER A 213 3.59 15.35 -5.97
C SER A 213 4.85 15.45 -6.81
N ASP A 214 5.54 16.58 -6.78
CA ASP A 214 6.80 16.79 -7.49
C ASP A 214 7.92 15.86 -6.96
N GLU A 215 7.77 15.36 -5.76
CA GLU A 215 8.71 14.43 -5.11
C GLU A 215 8.51 12.99 -5.60
N VAL A 216 7.32 12.62 -6.09
CA VAL A 216 7.03 11.32 -6.71
C VAL A 216 7.39 11.36 -8.21
N LYS A 217 8.67 11.54 -8.52
CA LYS A 217 9.20 11.68 -9.89
C LYS A 217 8.80 10.56 -10.85
N ARG A 218 8.49 9.37 -10.34
CA ARG A 218 8.20 8.16 -11.11
C ARG A 218 7.01 8.30 -12.07
N PHE A 219 6.01 9.10 -11.73
CA PHE A 219 4.80 9.28 -12.52
C PHE A 219 4.52 10.75 -12.88
N SER A 220 5.46 11.66 -12.66
CA SER A 220 5.24 13.10 -12.77
C SER A 220 4.61 13.56 -14.10
N ALA A 221 5.07 13.03 -15.24
CA ALA A 221 4.51 13.37 -16.54
C ALA A 221 3.09 12.79 -16.74
N HIS A 222 2.87 11.53 -16.36
CA HIS A 222 1.57 10.87 -16.44
C HIS A 222 0.56 11.52 -15.49
N TYR A 223 0.97 11.84 -14.26
CA TYR A 223 0.12 12.51 -13.29
C TYR A 223 -0.27 13.94 -13.73
N ARG A 224 0.64 14.67 -14.37
CA ARG A 224 0.31 16.01 -14.90
C ARG A 224 -0.81 15.93 -15.94
N LEU A 225 -0.77 14.94 -16.82
CA LEU A 225 -1.81 14.69 -17.82
C LEU A 225 -3.11 14.18 -17.17
N LEU A 226 -3.02 13.33 -16.15
CA LEU A 226 -4.18 12.72 -15.49
C LEU A 226 -4.78 13.60 -14.38
N ARG A 227 -4.11 14.67 -13.97
CA ARG A 227 -4.55 15.58 -12.89
C ARG A 227 -6.02 16.02 -13.00
N PRO A 228 -6.54 16.45 -14.17
CA PRO A 228 -7.95 16.84 -14.28
C PRO A 228 -8.91 15.66 -14.08
N ILE A 229 -8.52 14.46 -14.53
CA ILE A 229 -9.30 13.22 -14.34
C ILE A 229 -9.29 12.84 -12.86
N ILE A 230 -8.14 12.86 -12.22
CA ILE A 230 -7.97 12.58 -10.79
C ILE A 230 -8.84 13.54 -9.97
N GLY A 231 -8.75 14.84 -10.25
CA GLY A 231 -9.56 15.84 -9.56
C GLY A 231 -11.07 15.62 -9.73
N ARG A 232 -11.51 15.16 -10.90
CA ARG A 232 -12.91 14.81 -11.13
C ARG A 232 -13.35 13.58 -10.35
N LEU A 233 -12.53 12.51 -10.35
CA LEU A 233 -12.80 11.30 -9.57
C LEU A 233 -12.93 11.60 -8.09
N TRP A 234 -12.05 12.47 -7.57
CA TRP A 234 -12.06 12.85 -6.16
C TRP A 234 -13.28 13.73 -5.80
N ARG A 235 -13.67 14.67 -6.68
CA ARG A 235 -14.87 15.50 -6.47
C ARG A 235 -16.17 14.68 -6.51
N ASP A 236 -16.19 13.63 -7.31
CA ASP A 236 -17.36 12.75 -7.43
C ASP A 236 -17.44 11.73 -6.25
N ALA A 237 -16.36 11.54 -5.48
CA ALA A 237 -16.35 10.67 -4.30
C ALA A 237 -17.23 11.25 -3.19
N ASP A 238 -17.87 10.38 -2.41
CA ASP A 238 -18.72 10.80 -1.29
C ASP A 238 -17.88 11.10 -0.02
N ALA A 239 -16.67 10.58 0.06
CA ALA A 239 -15.66 10.98 1.03
C ALA A 239 -14.25 10.71 0.50
N LEU A 240 -13.31 11.57 0.90
CA LEU A 240 -11.87 11.38 0.74
C LEU A 240 -11.21 11.21 2.10
N VAL A 241 -10.32 10.24 2.19
CA VAL A 241 -9.53 9.95 3.39
C VAL A 241 -8.05 9.96 3.02
N ALA A 242 -7.23 10.67 3.76
CA ALA A 242 -5.78 10.65 3.66
C ALA A 242 -5.16 9.98 4.88
N VAL A 243 -4.01 9.32 4.74
CA VAL A 243 -3.37 8.64 5.87
C VAL A 243 -2.61 9.57 6.81
N SER A 244 -2.40 10.83 6.41
CA SER A 244 -1.69 11.83 7.21
C SER A 244 -2.09 13.24 6.82
N ASN A 245 -1.83 14.21 7.70
CA ASN A 245 -2.03 15.63 7.40
C ASN A 245 -1.10 16.10 6.27
N GLY A 246 0.14 15.60 6.24
CA GLY A 246 1.07 15.87 5.16
C GLY A 246 0.51 15.41 3.80
N LEU A 247 -0.04 14.21 3.72
CA LEU A 247 -0.67 13.73 2.49
C LEU A 247 -1.96 14.50 2.15
N ARG A 248 -2.76 14.87 3.16
CA ARG A 248 -3.93 15.73 2.99
C ARG A 248 -3.56 17.05 2.32
N SER A 249 -2.53 17.75 2.85
CA SER A 249 -2.10 19.04 2.30
C SER A 249 -1.64 18.93 0.84
N HIS A 250 -1.00 17.82 0.44
CA HIS A 250 -0.68 17.57 -0.96
C HIS A 250 -1.93 17.31 -1.82
N ALA A 251 -2.91 16.57 -1.30
CA ALA A 251 -4.15 16.29 -2.01
C ALA A 251 -5.02 17.55 -2.17
N GLU A 252 -5.05 18.45 -1.18
CA GLU A 252 -5.74 19.75 -1.21
C GLU A 252 -5.22 20.67 -2.33
N GLN A 253 -3.97 20.52 -2.77
CA GLN A 253 -3.45 21.25 -3.94
C GLN A 253 -4.11 20.82 -5.27
N ILE A 254 -4.73 19.64 -5.31
CA ILE A 254 -5.45 19.12 -6.48
C ILE A 254 -6.93 19.46 -6.38
N THR A 255 -7.50 19.35 -5.19
CA THR A 255 -8.92 19.57 -4.90
C THR A 255 -9.09 20.39 -3.62
N PRO A 256 -8.83 21.72 -3.64
CA PRO A 256 -8.88 22.57 -2.45
C PRO A 256 -10.30 22.74 -1.89
N ASP A 257 -11.29 22.46 -2.69
CA ASP A 257 -12.74 22.62 -2.42
C ASP A 257 -13.39 21.40 -1.75
N ILE A 258 -12.63 20.30 -1.52
CA ILE A 258 -13.19 19.08 -0.94
C ILE A 258 -12.58 18.81 0.45
N PRO A 259 -13.42 18.55 1.46
CA PRO A 259 -12.92 18.17 2.77
C PRO A 259 -12.27 16.77 2.72
N ILE A 260 -11.03 16.68 3.17
CA ILE A 260 -10.27 15.42 3.25
C ILE A 260 -10.11 15.06 4.73
N GLN A 261 -10.68 13.93 5.13
CA GLN A 261 -10.54 13.41 6.49
C GLN A 261 -9.20 12.69 6.63
N VAL A 262 -8.54 12.83 7.78
CA VAL A 262 -7.32 12.07 8.08
C VAL A 262 -7.68 10.84 8.90
N ILE A 263 -7.34 9.65 8.40
CA ILE A 263 -7.41 8.37 9.12
C ILE A 263 -6.08 7.66 8.89
N SER A 264 -5.32 7.54 9.95
CA SER A 264 -3.95 7.03 9.95
C SER A 264 -3.85 5.56 9.51
N ASN A 265 -2.63 5.11 9.20
CA ASN A 265 -2.30 3.69 9.22
C ASN A 265 -2.39 3.15 10.64
N ALA A 266 -2.55 1.85 10.76
CA ALA A 266 -2.55 1.15 12.04
C ALA A 266 -1.49 0.06 12.09
N ILE A 267 -1.25 -0.46 13.28
CA ILE A 267 -0.25 -1.50 13.54
C ILE A 267 -0.86 -2.68 14.31
N ASP A 268 -0.36 -3.87 14.02
CA ASP A 268 -0.71 -5.08 14.76
C ASP A 268 0.12 -5.14 16.05
N LEU A 269 -0.53 -4.78 17.16
CA LEU A 269 0.09 -4.74 18.48
C LEU A 269 0.39 -6.13 19.06
N SER A 270 -0.16 -7.20 18.49
CA SER A 270 0.13 -8.58 18.88
C SER A 270 1.38 -9.11 18.22
N GLN A 271 1.62 -8.75 16.96
CA GLN A 271 2.80 -9.12 16.19
C GLN A 271 4.03 -8.30 16.61
N PHE A 272 3.85 -6.97 16.76
CA PHE A 272 4.90 -6.04 17.12
C PHE A 272 4.81 -5.70 18.60
N THR A 273 5.63 -6.38 19.41
CA THR A 273 5.67 -6.23 20.85
C THR A 273 7.07 -5.92 21.32
N PRO A 274 7.23 -5.10 22.38
CA PRO A 274 8.53 -4.91 23.01
C PRO A 274 9.11 -6.24 23.49
N PRO A 275 10.44 -6.40 23.50
CA PRO A 275 11.08 -7.58 24.10
C PRO A 275 10.81 -7.61 25.61
N ARG A 276 10.74 -8.82 26.20
CA ARG A 276 10.56 -8.99 27.65
C ARG A 276 11.69 -8.37 28.47
N GLN A 277 12.90 -8.47 27.97
CA GLN A 277 14.08 -7.80 28.49
C GLN A 277 14.93 -7.28 27.32
N ARG A 278 15.40 -6.04 27.39
CA ARG A 278 16.41 -5.53 26.44
C ARG A 278 17.78 -5.93 26.98
N GLN A 279 18.63 -6.41 26.09
CA GLN A 279 20.03 -6.65 26.41
C GLN A 279 20.70 -5.30 26.71
N SER A 280 21.35 -5.20 27.87
CA SER A 280 22.05 -3.99 28.30
C SER A 280 23.54 -4.00 27.98
N ASP A 281 24.07 -5.16 27.61
CA ASP A 281 25.49 -5.38 27.40
C ASP A 281 25.81 -5.45 25.90
N GLY A 282 26.74 -4.61 25.43
CA GLY A 282 27.16 -4.53 24.03
C GLY A 282 26.88 -3.18 23.38
N PRO A 283 27.16 -3.06 22.08
CA PRO A 283 26.94 -1.83 21.31
C PRO A 283 25.45 -1.47 21.24
N VAL A 284 25.16 -0.17 21.19
CA VAL A 284 23.80 0.32 20.93
C VAL A 284 23.40 0.03 19.49
N ARG A 285 22.31 -0.70 19.30
CA ARG A 285 21.84 -1.16 17.99
C ARG A 285 20.88 -0.17 17.35
N LEU A 286 21.38 0.50 16.31
CA LEU A 286 20.55 1.33 15.42
C LEU A 286 19.93 0.44 14.37
N LEU A 287 18.66 0.65 14.04
CA LEU A 287 17.94 -0.13 13.03
C LEU A 287 17.29 0.79 12.00
N TYR A 288 17.54 0.51 10.74
CA TYR A 288 16.76 0.98 9.61
C TYR A 288 16.05 -0.19 8.93
N VAL A 289 14.78 -0.03 8.61
CA VAL A 289 14.00 -0.99 7.81
C VAL A 289 13.33 -0.26 6.66
N GLY A 290 13.60 -0.67 5.43
CA GLY A 290 12.95 -0.07 4.28
C GLY A 290 13.64 -0.36 2.94
N ARG A 291 12.99 0.06 1.86
CA ARG A 291 13.57 -0.07 0.51
C ARG A 291 14.74 0.90 0.32
N PHE A 292 15.79 0.46 -0.34
CA PHE A 292 16.93 1.32 -0.68
C PHE A 292 16.63 2.09 -1.97
N THR A 293 15.95 3.23 -1.82
CA THR A 293 15.55 4.14 -2.90
C THR A 293 15.93 5.58 -2.56
N ALA A 294 16.05 6.44 -3.55
CA ALA A 294 16.43 7.85 -3.35
C ALA A 294 15.51 8.59 -2.36
N ALA A 295 14.20 8.28 -2.34
CA ALA A 295 13.27 8.90 -1.40
C ALA A 295 13.52 8.50 0.06
N LYS A 296 14.13 7.34 0.30
CA LYS A 296 14.49 6.87 1.64
C LYS A 296 15.79 7.46 2.15
N ASN A 297 16.62 7.99 1.26
CA ASN A 297 17.81 8.79 1.56
C ASN A 297 18.76 8.15 2.58
N VAL A 298 19.00 6.84 2.44
CA VAL A 298 19.85 6.07 3.35
C VAL A 298 21.31 6.55 3.31
N GLU A 299 21.69 7.22 2.22
CA GLU A 299 23.00 7.89 2.07
C GLU A 299 23.27 8.87 3.21
N THR A 300 22.30 9.74 3.55
CA THR A 300 22.41 10.69 4.68
C THR A 300 22.55 9.97 6.02
N LEU A 301 21.93 8.80 6.19
CA LEU A 301 22.07 8.00 7.40
C LEU A 301 23.51 7.43 7.53
N ILE A 302 24.09 6.94 6.43
CA ILE A 302 25.49 6.46 6.42
C ILE A 302 26.45 7.61 6.70
N ASP A 303 26.20 8.81 6.14
CA ASP A 303 27.02 9.99 6.43
C ASP A 303 26.91 10.39 7.91
N ALA A 304 25.73 10.31 8.52
CA ALA A 304 25.54 10.57 9.96
C ALA A 304 26.33 9.55 10.82
N VAL A 305 26.32 8.28 10.44
CA VAL A 305 27.09 7.22 11.12
C VAL A 305 28.61 7.46 10.97
N ALA A 306 29.06 7.97 9.81
CA ALA A 306 30.46 8.36 9.63
C ALA A 306 30.85 9.47 10.63
N LEU A 307 30.03 10.53 10.73
CA LEU A 307 30.25 11.61 11.67
C LEU A 307 30.24 11.15 13.14
N LEU A 308 29.35 10.21 13.48
CA LEU A 308 29.33 9.60 14.83
C LEU A 308 30.59 8.80 15.12
N SER A 309 31.14 8.11 14.13
CA SER A 309 32.37 7.30 14.29
C SER A 309 33.62 8.12 14.53
N GLU A 310 33.59 9.42 14.21
CA GLU A 310 34.68 10.38 14.47
C GLU A 310 34.55 11.05 15.85
N ARG A 311 33.46 10.78 16.58
CA ARG A 311 33.16 11.39 17.87
C ARG A 311 33.41 10.41 19.03
N GLU A 312 33.65 10.94 20.22
CA GLU A 312 33.70 10.17 21.47
C GLU A 312 32.27 9.90 21.96
N VAL A 313 31.57 8.95 21.30
CA VAL A 313 30.26 8.44 21.72
C VAL A 313 30.38 6.98 22.11
N GLY A 314 29.40 6.48 22.86
CA GLY A 314 29.32 5.07 23.23
C GLY A 314 29.37 4.12 22.03
N ASP A 315 29.69 2.85 22.25
CA ASP A 315 29.80 1.89 21.15
C ASP A 315 28.42 1.62 20.53
N PHE A 316 28.37 1.58 19.19
CA PHE A 316 27.13 1.40 18.44
C PHE A 316 27.35 0.65 17.12
N GLU A 317 26.31 0.05 16.60
CA GLU A 317 26.24 -0.57 15.28
C GLU A 317 24.92 -0.20 14.58
N LEU A 318 24.93 -0.15 13.25
CA LEU A 318 23.76 0.11 12.42
C LEU A 318 23.42 -1.12 11.59
N GLU A 319 22.21 -1.61 11.71
CA GLU A 319 21.64 -2.62 10.82
C GLU A 319 20.71 -1.96 9.80
N LEU A 320 20.99 -2.21 8.51
CA LEU A 320 20.20 -1.77 7.36
C LEU A 320 19.47 -2.97 6.77
N VAL A 321 18.17 -3.08 7.06
CA VAL A 321 17.33 -4.20 6.59
C VAL A 321 16.52 -3.79 5.37
N GLY A 322 16.73 -4.48 4.26
CA GLY A 322 15.96 -4.25 3.04
C GLY A 322 16.73 -4.43 1.74
N GLU A 323 16.06 -4.11 0.66
CA GLU A 323 16.57 -4.20 -0.71
C GLU A 323 16.18 -2.96 -1.52
N GLY A 324 16.83 -2.77 -2.66
CA GLY A 324 16.47 -1.70 -3.59
C GLY A 324 17.61 -1.32 -4.54
N ALA A 325 17.28 -0.48 -5.51
CA ALA A 325 18.19 -0.11 -6.59
C ALA A 325 19.48 0.60 -6.11
N GLN A 326 19.46 1.17 -4.90
CA GLN A 326 20.62 1.88 -4.35
C GLN A 326 21.56 0.98 -3.52
N ARG A 327 21.25 -0.31 -3.31
CA ARG A 327 22.04 -1.18 -2.43
C ARG A 327 23.54 -1.12 -2.72
N SER A 328 23.94 -1.34 -3.97
CA SER A 328 25.36 -1.33 -4.37
C SER A 328 26.03 0.04 -4.20
N LEU A 329 25.27 1.13 -4.29
CA LEU A 329 25.77 2.47 -4.01
C LEU A 329 26.06 2.65 -2.51
N LEU A 330 25.12 2.23 -1.66
CA LEU A 330 25.25 2.31 -0.21
C LEU A 330 26.37 1.44 0.33
N GLU A 331 26.55 0.22 -0.19
CA GLU A 331 27.66 -0.67 0.17
C GLU A 331 29.01 -0.04 -0.19
N ARG A 332 29.13 0.61 -1.34
CA ARG A 332 30.35 1.38 -1.70
C ARG A 332 30.59 2.54 -0.75
N GLN A 333 29.55 3.32 -0.43
CA GLN A 333 29.67 4.44 0.52
C GLN A 333 30.16 3.97 1.89
N VAL A 334 29.65 2.84 2.40
CA VAL A 334 30.10 2.23 3.66
C VAL A 334 31.57 1.84 3.59
N ALA A 335 32.02 1.27 2.47
CA ALA A 335 33.43 0.89 2.28
C ALA A 335 34.35 2.11 2.18
N GLU A 336 33.98 3.12 1.39
CA GLU A 336 34.71 4.38 1.21
C GLU A 336 34.83 5.18 2.51
N ARG A 337 33.82 5.11 3.38
CA ARG A 337 33.83 5.74 4.71
C ARG A 337 34.50 4.89 5.79
N GLY A 338 34.97 3.69 5.48
CA GLY A 338 35.61 2.78 6.45
C GLY A 338 34.66 2.22 7.52
N LEU A 339 33.36 2.15 7.24
CA LEU A 339 32.32 1.80 8.22
C LEU A 339 31.96 0.31 8.25
N ALA A 340 32.68 -0.56 7.55
CA ALA A 340 32.35 -1.99 7.39
C ALA A 340 32.20 -2.77 8.71
N ARG A 341 32.80 -2.27 9.81
CA ARG A 341 32.69 -2.89 11.15
C ARG A 341 31.45 -2.44 11.93
N ARG A 342 30.81 -1.32 11.52
CA ARG A 342 29.69 -0.70 12.24
C ARG A 342 28.38 -0.77 11.48
N VAL A 343 28.41 -0.93 10.15
CA VAL A 343 27.21 -0.94 9.29
C VAL A 343 27.05 -2.31 8.66
N HIS A 344 25.94 -2.94 8.95
CA HIS A 344 25.60 -4.28 8.49
C HIS A 344 24.37 -4.25 7.61
N PHE A 345 24.44 -4.89 6.43
CA PHE A 345 23.31 -5.04 5.53
C PHE A 345 22.65 -6.39 5.72
N SER A 346 21.34 -6.37 5.95
CA SER A 346 20.47 -7.55 5.93
C SER A 346 19.55 -7.48 4.72
N ASP A 347 19.30 -8.62 4.09
CA ASP A 347 18.38 -8.71 2.96
C ASP A 347 16.93 -8.43 3.38
N TRP A 348 16.02 -8.42 2.42
CA TRP A 348 14.61 -8.30 2.71
C TRP A 348 14.14 -9.44 3.63
N VAL A 349 13.46 -9.09 4.71
CA VAL A 349 12.96 -10.01 5.72
C VAL A 349 11.43 -10.10 5.63
N PRO A 350 10.85 -11.31 5.61
CA PRO A 350 9.41 -11.50 5.65
C PRO A 350 8.77 -10.86 6.88
N ARG A 351 7.49 -10.44 6.74
CA ARG A 351 6.76 -9.71 7.77
C ARG A 351 6.63 -10.49 9.10
N ASP A 352 6.54 -11.79 9.03
CA ASP A 352 6.46 -12.67 10.20
C ASP A 352 7.76 -12.71 11.04
N ARG A 353 8.90 -12.38 10.42
CA ARG A 353 10.23 -12.40 11.07
C ARG A 353 10.78 -11.00 11.35
N ILE A 354 10.30 -9.96 10.68
CA ILE A 354 10.86 -8.61 10.83
C ILE A 354 10.75 -8.08 12.26
N ALA A 355 9.73 -8.51 13.01
CA ALA A 355 9.55 -8.12 14.39
C ALA A 355 10.74 -8.45 15.29
N ASP A 356 11.54 -9.48 14.95
CA ASP A 356 12.73 -9.86 15.72
C ASP A 356 13.85 -8.84 15.57
N HIS A 357 14.00 -8.21 14.38
CA HIS A 357 14.95 -7.12 14.16
C HIS A 357 14.60 -5.91 15.03
N TYR A 358 13.32 -5.50 15.04
CA TYR A 358 12.86 -4.42 15.92
C TYR A 358 13.06 -4.72 17.41
N ARG A 359 12.85 -5.97 17.84
CA ARG A 359 13.04 -6.36 19.25
C ARG A 359 14.50 -6.32 19.70
N ARG A 360 15.44 -6.59 18.78
CA ARG A 360 16.88 -6.55 19.05
C ARG A 360 17.45 -5.16 19.04
N ALA A 361 16.80 -4.22 18.37
CA ALA A 361 17.26 -2.84 18.22
C ALA A 361 17.03 -2.01 19.49
N ASP A 362 17.80 -0.93 19.62
CA ASP A 362 17.69 0.05 20.72
C ASP A 362 17.12 1.39 20.22
N ILE A 363 17.38 1.76 18.98
CA ILE A 363 16.93 3.00 18.34
C ILE A 363 16.50 2.67 16.91
N PHE A 364 15.35 3.15 16.49
CA PHE A 364 14.95 3.13 15.09
C PHE A 364 15.34 4.44 14.43
N VAL A 365 15.95 4.35 13.24
CA VAL A 365 16.41 5.54 12.51
C VAL A 365 15.93 5.52 11.06
N THR A 366 15.54 6.69 10.55
CA THR A 366 15.14 6.87 9.15
C THR A 366 15.47 8.28 8.66
N ALA A 367 15.98 8.40 7.43
CA ALA A 367 16.38 9.67 6.84
C ALA A 367 15.52 10.06 5.62
N THR A 368 14.30 9.51 5.53
CA THR A 368 13.42 9.68 4.37
C THR A 368 13.14 11.15 4.05
N THR A 369 13.00 11.48 2.77
CA THR A 369 12.67 12.83 2.32
C THR A 369 11.16 13.04 2.20
N TRP A 370 10.41 11.97 2.00
CA TRP A 370 8.96 12.02 1.88
C TRP A 370 8.32 10.67 2.22
N GLU A 371 7.20 10.71 2.96
CA GLU A 371 6.36 9.56 3.30
C GLU A 371 4.89 9.97 3.38
N GLY A 372 3.99 9.07 2.97
CA GLY A 372 2.58 9.23 3.29
C GLY A 372 2.34 9.02 4.79
N MET A 373 2.63 7.83 5.26
CA MET A 373 2.76 7.46 6.68
C MET A 373 3.58 6.15 6.75
N PRO A 374 4.77 6.15 7.34
CA PRO A 374 5.67 5.01 7.30
C PRO A 374 5.25 3.91 8.29
N ASN A 375 4.85 2.74 7.78
CA ASN A 375 4.51 1.59 8.62
C ASN A 375 5.71 1.11 9.44
N THR A 376 6.94 1.21 8.92
CA THR A 376 8.16 0.79 9.62
C THR A 376 8.41 1.59 10.90
N VAL A 377 7.99 2.86 10.93
CA VAL A 377 8.03 3.68 12.16
C VAL A 377 6.98 3.20 13.15
N LEU A 378 5.74 2.90 12.70
CA LEU A 378 4.71 2.33 13.57
C LEU A 378 5.14 0.98 14.14
N GLU A 379 5.80 0.13 13.35
CA GLU A 379 6.36 -1.16 13.76
C GLU A 379 7.44 -0.98 14.85
N ALA A 380 8.36 -0.03 14.63
CA ALA A 380 9.39 0.32 15.61
C ALA A 380 8.79 0.85 16.92
N MET A 381 7.85 1.78 16.82
CA MET A 381 7.15 2.33 17.98
C MET A 381 6.38 1.25 18.75
N ALA A 382 5.73 0.33 18.05
CA ALA A 382 5.02 -0.81 18.66
C ALA A 382 5.97 -1.75 19.39
N CYS A 383 7.21 -1.92 18.90
CA CYS A 383 8.27 -2.65 19.60
C CYS A 383 8.95 -1.84 20.72
N GLY A 384 8.47 -0.63 21.01
CA GLY A 384 8.98 0.22 22.09
C GLY A 384 10.34 0.83 21.79
N LEU A 385 10.62 1.21 20.53
CA LEU A 385 11.83 1.90 20.15
C LEU A 385 11.61 3.43 20.14
N PRO A 386 12.57 4.23 20.61
CA PRO A 386 12.63 5.64 20.28
C PRO A 386 12.92 5.77 18.78
N VAL A 387 12.43 6.86 18.18
CA VAL A 387 12.59 7.10 16.74
C VAL A 387 13.45 8.34 16.52
N VAL A 388 14.50 8.21 15.72
CA VAL A 388 15.24 9.36 15.20
C VAL A 388 14.97 9.44 13.70
N GLY A 389 14.46 10.56 13.23
CA GLY A 389 14.08 10.70 11.83
C GLY A 389 14.17 12.11 11.31
N THR A 390 13.86 12.28 10.04
CA THR A 390 13.79 13.58 9.39
C THR A 390 12.39 14.21 9.51
N GLN A 391 12.31 15.53 9.37
CA GLN A 391 11.05 16.29 9.35
C GLN A 391 10.26 16.07 8.05
N ALA A 392 10.24 14.83 7.57
CA ALA A 392 9.44 14.45 6.41
C ALA A 392 7.95 14.40 6.76
N PRO A 393 7.06 14.79 5.83
CA PRO A 393 5.62 14.59 6.00
C PRO A 393 5.31 13.13 6.36
N GLY A 394 4.35 12.91 7.23
CA GLY A 394 4.02 11.57 7.74
C GLY A 394 4.85 11.10 8.94
N LEU A 395 6.14 11.48 9.07
CA LEU A 395 6.91 11.25 10.29
C LEU A 395 6.52 12.19 11.41
N GLN A 396 6.29 13.46 11.08
CA GLN A 396 5.92 14.50 12.05
C GLN A 396 4.64 14.18 12.84
N GLU A 397 3.80 13.30 12.32
CA GLU A 397 2.58 12.85 13.01
C GLU A 397 2.83 11.67 13.97
N LEU A 398 3.91 10.94 13.75
CA LEU A 398 4.28 9.79 14.56
C LEU A 398 5.27 10.14 15.68
N VAL A 399 6.21 11.03 15.38
CA VAL A 399 7.28 11.40 16.32
C VAL A 399 6.98 12.75 16.92
N GLU A 400 6.86 12.78 18.26
CA GLU A 400 6.74 13.98 19.08
C GLU A 400 8.10 14.27 19.72
N GLU A 401 8.61 15.48 19.44
CA GLU A 401 9.94 15.91 19.83
C GLU A 401 10.20 15.74 21.32
N SER A 402 11.32 15.12 21.67
CA SER A 402 11.73 14.84 23.06
C SER A 402 10.77 13.95 23.87
N VAL A 403 9.66 13.47 23.29
CA VAL A 403 8.70 12.57 23.95
C VAL A 403 8.97 11.12 23.56
N ASN A 404 8.93 10.81 22.27
CA ASN A 404 9.17 9.46 21.75
C ASN A 404 10.28 9.41 20.70
N GLY A 405 10.97 10.53 20.43
CA GLY A 405 12.08 10.59 19.49
C GLY A 405 12.54 11.99 19.17
N TYR A 406 13.30 12.11 18.09
CA TYR A 406 13.82 13.36 17.56
C TYR A 406 13.60 13.45 16.05
N LEU A 407 13.26 14.67 15.57
CA LEU A 407 13.11 14.98 14.16
C LEU A 407 14.11 16.05 13.74
N VAL A 408 14.92 15.76 12.72
CA VAL A 408 15.95 16.66 12.21
C VAL A 408 15.63 17.13 10.78
N PRO A 409 16.25 18.22 10.29
CA PRO A 409 16.06 18.66 8.91
C PRO A 409 16.38 17.55 7.89
N ILE A 410 15.64 17.56 6.77
CA ILE A 410 15.84 16.59 5.68
C ILE A 410 17.24 16.81 5.07
N LYS A 411 17.98 15.70 4.84
CA LYS A 411 19.35 15.69 4.31
C LYS A 411 20.40 16.35 5.19
N ASP A 412 20.15 16.49 6.47
CA ASP A 412 21.11 16.99 7.45
C ASP A 412 21.73 15.84 8.24
N ALA A 413 22.87 15.35 7.75
CA ALA A 413 23.60 14.26 8.39
C ALA A 413 24.19 14.67 9.76
N ALA A 414 24.56 15.94 9.94
CA ALA A 414 25.11 16.44 11.19
C ALA A 414 24.07 16.47 12.29
N ALA A 415 22.90 17.04 12.01
CA ALA A 415 21.79 17.06 12.96
C ALA A 415 21.29 15.63 13.29
N LEU A 416 21.31 14.72 12.30
CA LEU A 416 20.96 13.31 12.52
C LEU A 416 21.97 12.62 13.45
N ALA A 417 23.26 12.89 13.27
CA ALA A 417 24.33 12.40 14.14
C ALA A 417 24.19 12.96 15.57
N ASP A 418 23.89 14.24 15.73
CA ASP A 418 23.67 14.86 17.03
C ASP A 418 22.50 14.20 17.79
N ALA A 419 21.37 14.03 17.13
CA ALA A 419 20.19 13.38 17.72
C ALA A 419 20.46 11.90 18.10
N LEU A 420 21.22 11.18 17.28
CA LEU A 420 21.62 9.80 17.59
C LEU A 420 22.59 9.74 18.78
N ALA A 421 23.58 10.64 18.85
CA ALA A 421 24.54 10.72 19.96
C ALA A 421 23.83 10.86 21.30
N LEU A 422 22.82 11.76 21.39
CA LEU A 422 22.03 11.95 22.62
C LEU A 422 21.40 10.64 23.11
N LEU A 423 20.96 9.79 22.21
CA LEU A 423 20.33 8.52 22.57
C LEU A 423 21.34 7.38 22.74
N ILE A 424 22.48 7.39 22.04
CA ILE A 424 23.54 6.40 22.21
C ILE A 424 24.12 6.50 23.64
N ASP A 425 24.36 7.71 24.11
CA ASP A 425 25.00 7.96 25.41
C ASP A 425 24.01 7.89 26.58
N ASN A 426 22.69 7.98 26.32
CA ASN A 426 21.68 8.02 27.37
C ASN A 426 20.69 6.85 27.34
N GLY A 427 21.05 5.74 27.98
CA GLY A 427 20.20 4.55 28.06
C GLY A 427 18.88 4.77 28.82
N TYR A 428 18.81 5.73 29.74
CA TYR A 428 17.56 6.08 30.40
C TYR A 428 16.58 6.72 29.43
N GLU A 429 17.03 7.73 28.65
CA GLU A 429 16.21 8.40 27.66
C GLU A 429 15.74 7.44 26.55
N ARG A 430 16.61 6.55 26.06
CA ARG A 430 16.20 5.51 25.10
C ARG A 430 15.01 4.71 25.62
N ARG A 431 15.09 4.23 26.87
CA ARG A 431 14.00 3.46 27.47
C ARG A 431 12.74 4.30 27.73
N ARG A 432 12.91 5.54 28.18
CA ARG A 432 11.79 6.47 28.41
C ARG A 432 11.03 6.73 27.11
N MET A 433 11.72 7.17 26.08
CA MET A 433 11.13 7.48 24.76
C MET A 433 10.53 6.24 24.09
N GLY A 434 11.21 5.08 24.21
CA GLY A 434 10.66 3.84 23.69
C GLY A 434 9.34 3.43 24.35
N ARG A 435 9.19 3.63 25.67
CA ARG A 435 7.90 3.43 26.33
C ARG A 435 6.83 4.40 25.85
N GLN A 436 7.18 5.68 25.60
CA GLN A 436 6.25 6.65 25.04
C GLN A 436 5.82 6.29 23.61
N SER A 437 6.74 5.80 22.78
CA SER A 437 6.43 5.25 21.45
C SER A 437 5.35 4.16 21.54
N ARG A 438 5.54 3.17 22.42
CA ARG A 438 4.57 2.08 22.63
C ARG A 438 3.20 2.59 23.10
N LEU A 439 3.17 3.46 24.10
CA LEU A 439 1.93 4.03 24.63
C LEU A 439 1.17 4.83 23.56
N ARG A 440 1.90 5.55 22.68
CA ARG A 440 1.31 6.34 21.61
C ARG A 440 0.60 5.45 20.60
N VAL A 441 1.25 4.35 20.15
CA VAL A 441 0.62 3.45 19.18
C VAL A 441 -0.56 2.68 19.76
N GLU A 442 -0.51 2.29 21.05
CA GLU A 442 -1.63 1.66 21.73
C GLU A 442 -2.86 2.56 21.82
N ARG A 443 -2.65 3.86 21.98
CA ARG A 443 -3.74 4.83 22.14
C ARG A 443 -4.33 5.32 20.82
N GLN A 444 -3.55 5.36 19.74
CA GLN A 444 -3.94 6.10 18.54
C GLN A 444 -3.89 5.27 17.24
N PHE A 445 -3.12 4.17 17.21
CA PHE A 445 -2.81 3.46 15.97
C PHE A 445 -3.13 1.96 16.01
N ALA A 446 -3.98 1.53 16.93
CA ALA A 446 -4.50 0.15 16.95
C ALA A 446 -5.55 -0.05 15.85
N TRP A 447 -5.59 -1.24 15.24
CA TRP A 447 -6.49 -1.55 14.13
C TRP A 447 -7.95 -1.33 14.46
N GLU A 448 -8.38 -1.70 15.67
CA GLU A 448 -9.77 -1.56 16.12
C GLU A 448 -10.22 -0.10 16.13
N GLN A 449 -9.32 0.80 16.55
CA GLN A 449 -9.60 2.24 16.59
C GLN A 449 -9.70 2.84 15.19
N ILE A 450 -8.76 2.44 14.31
CA ILE A 450 -8.74 2.92 12.93
C ILE A 450 -9.93 2.38 12.13
N ALA A 451 -10.29 1.12 12.30
CA ALA A 451 -11.47 0.54 11.66
C ALA A 451 -12.76 1.22 12.16
N ALA A 452 -12.87 1.57 13.44
CA ALA A 452 -14.02 2.31 13.99
C ALA A 452 -14.17 3.69 13.33
N GLN A 453 -13.07 4.41 13.07
CA GLN A 453 -13.11 5.69 12.35
C GLN A 453 -13.61 5.52 10.90
N TYR A 454 -13.23 4.44 10.20
CA TYR A 454 -13.78 4.13 8.89
C TYR A 454 -15.28 3.84 8.94
N VAL A 455 -15.75 3.10 9.96
CA VAL A 455 -17.19 2.83 10.16
C VAL A 455 -17.97 4.14 10.35
N GLU A 456 -17.45 5.12 11.06
CA GLU A 456 -18.07 6.45 11.20
C GLU A 456 -18.17 7.18 9.85
N VAL A 457 -17.12 7.10 9.01
CA VAL A 457 -17.17 7.65 7.64
C VAL A 457 -18.22 6.95 6.81
N TYR A 458 -18.29 5.61 6.87
CA TYR A 458 -19.27 4.85 6.10
C TYR A 458 -20.71 5.21 6.49
N GLN A 459 -21.00 5.29 7.79
CA GLN A 459 -22.33 5.66 8.29
C GLN A 459 -22.75 7.04 7.79
N ARG A 460 -21.88 8.04 7.93
CA ARG A 460 -22.14 9.40 7.44
C ARG A 460 -22.39 9.44 5.93
N VAL A 461 -21.60 8.71 5.15
CA VAL A 461 -21.77 8.64 3.69
C VAL A 461 -23.10 8.00 3.31
N LEU A 462 -23.52 6.94 4.00
CA LEU A 462 -24.79 6.27 3.77
C LEU A 462 -25.99 7.15 4.16
N GLU A 463 -25.91 7.87 5.28
CA GLU A 463 -26.92 8.85 5.70
C GLU A 463 -27.10 9.96 4.66
N GLN A 464 -25.99 10.52 4.17
CA GLN A 464 -26.01 11.54 3.12
C GLN A 464 -26.57 11.01 1.79
N ALA A 465 -26.23 9.79 1.42
CA ALA A 465 -26.76 9.16 0.21
C ALA A 465 -28.28 8.89 0.33
N ALA A 466 -28.74 8.46 1.50
CA ALA A 466 -30.17 8.29 1.77
C ALA A 466 -30.95 9.63 1.70
N ALA A 467 -30.40 10.68 2.33
CA ALA A 467 -31.03 12.02 2.28
C ALA A 467 -31.13 12.57 0.84
N ARG A 468 -30.09 12.38 0.01
CA ARG A 468 -30.14 12.79 -1.42
C ARG A 468 -31.19 12.04 -2.22
N ARG A 469 -31.41 10.73 -1.92
CA ARG A 469 -32.43 9.92 -2.60
C ARG A 469 -33.87 10.34 -2.20
N MET A 470 -34.07 10.87 -0.99
CA MET A 470 -35.33 11.35 -0.53
C MET A 470 -35.70 12.75 -1.08
N SER A 471 -34.69 13.53 -1.48
CA SER A 471 -34.84 14.88 -2.03
C SER A 471 -34.87 14.94 -3.57
N ALA A 472 -34.60 13.83 -4.26
CA ALA A 472 -34.64 13.68 -5.72
C ALA A 472 -35.91 12.98 -6.17
#